data_5ef103641b0c06f49e592786e7695c06
#
_entry.id   5ef103641b0c06f49e592786e7695c06
#
_cell.length_a   1.000
_cell.length_b   1.000
_cell.length_c   1.000
_cell.angle_alpha   90.00
_cell.angle_beta   90.00
_cell.angle_gamma   90.00
#
_symmetry.space_group_name_H-M   'P 1'
#
loop_
_entity.id
_entity.type
_entity.pdbx_description
1 polymer ?
#
loop_
_entity_poly.entity_id
_entity_poly.type
_entity_poly.pdbx_seq_one_letter_code
_entity_poly.pdbx_strand_id
1 'polypeptide(L)'
;MKTGLITTKSYQNHNTGNGHPEKIDRVTAVIDNFKKKNNNNLIWQEPKKFDQSLLIKTHSKEYIEFVNNSFPKDGLSFLDGDTIVSPGSKDATRDAAGSIITAIDGVESKEYKNAFCAVRPPGHHAEKNKAMGFCIYNNVAIGANYLIEKYNYRKVAIIDFDVHHGNGTQDIFYENEKVLYISTHQYPYYPGSGTEQEKGKYNNIFNIPLEAGTTSEKYLTAYEHVLSKIIEFKPEFLLFSAGFDAHKDDPLAQLKLNSNDFYTLTKRTLEASKKFCNGKVVSILEGGYDLNALMSSTERHVDALLEFNWNQMRTN
;
A
#
# COMPACT_ATOMS: atom_id res chain seq x y z
N MET A 1 14.64 -7.19 -16.18
CA MET A 1 13.26 -7.66 -15.84
C MET A 1 12.38 -6.42 -15.81
N LYS A 2 11.10 -6.48 -16.19
CA LYS A 2 10.23 -5.32 -16.26
C LYS A 2 9.36 -5.21 -15.00
N THR A 3 9.15 -3.98 -14.51
CA THR A 3 8.27 -3.61 -13.40
C THR A 3 7.17 -2.69 -13.92
N GLY A 4 5.91 -2.96 -13.63
CA GLY A 4 4.81 -2.07 -13.93
C GLY A 4 4.84 -0.82 -13.03
N LEU A 5 4.63 0.34 -13.59
CA LEU A 5 4.38 1.59 -12.85
C LEU A 5 2.99 2.09 -13.23
N ILE A 6 2.04 1.86 -12.34
CA ILE A 6 0.63 2.18 -12.61
C ILE A 6 0.33 3.55 -12.00
N THR A 7 -0.14 4.46 -12.83
CA THR A 7 -0.51 5.82 -12.41
C THR A 7 -1.49 6.44 -13.39
N THR A 8 -2.17 7.50 -12.98
CA THR A 8 -3.15 8.23 -13.78
C THR A 8 -3.14 9.70 -13.40
N LYS A 9 -3.61 10.57 -14.29
CA LYS A 9 -3.67 12.00 -14.00
C LYS A 9 -4.82 12.39 -13.05
N SER A 10 -5.77 11.52 -12.79
CA SER A 10 -6.92 11.82 -11.93
C SER A 10 -6.51 12.18 -10.49
N TYR A 11 -5.35 11.71 -10.02
CA TYR A 11 -4.82 12.10 -8.71
C TYR A 11 -4.70 13.62 -8.53
N GLN A 12 -4.49 14.37 -9.62
CA GLN A 12 -4.39 15.84 -9.62
C GLN A 12 -5.71 16.53 -9.31
N ASN A 13 -6.83 15.84 -9.51
CA ASN A 13 -8.16 16.35 -9.27
C ASN A 13 -8.67 16.08 -7.85
N HIS A 14 -7.97 15.27 -7.07
CA HIS A 14 -8.29 15.03 -5.66
C HIS A 14 -7.73 16.17 -4.81
N ASN A 15 -8.53 17.24 -4.64
CA ASN A 15 -8.17 18.40 -3.84
C ASN A 15 -8.61 18.18 -2.39
N THR A 16 -7.65 18.13 -1.49
CA THR A 16 -7.84 17.97 -0.03
C THR A 16 -7.81 19.29 0.73
N GLY A 17 -7.69 20.40 0.02
CA GLY A 17 -7.62 21.74 0.60
C GLY A 17 -6.19 22.23 0.89
N ASN A 18 -6.08 23.52 1.15
CA ASN A 18 -4.80 24.15 1.42
C ASN A 18 -4.22 23.69 2.76
N GLY A 19 -2.92 23.38 2.75
CA GLY A 19 -2.19 22.96 3.95
C GLY A 19 -2.40 21.49 4.38
N HIS A 20 -3.23 20.74 3.66
CA HIS A 20 -3.42 19.33 3.94
C HIS A 20 -2.15 18.52 3.63
N PRO A 21 -1.70 17.61 4.51
CA PRO A 21 -0.47 16.83 4.29
C PRO A 21 -0.62 15.88 3.09
N GLU A 22 -1.77 15.23 2.93
CA GLU A 22 -2.07 14.38 1.76
C GLU A 22 -2.47 15.27 0.59
N LYS A 23 -1.51 15.72 -0.21
CA LYS A 23 -1.65 16.70 -1.29
C LYS A 23 -1.17 16.17 -2.64
N ILE A 24 -1.59 16.85 -3.70
CA ILE A 24 -1.28 16.50 -5.10
C ILE A 24 0.22 16.34 -5.34
N ASP A 25 1.04 17.20 -4.73
CA ASP A 25 2.48 17.24 -4.91
C ASP A 25 3.17 15.92 -4.55
N ARG A 26 2.58 15.11 -3.66
CA ARG A 26 3.13 13.81 -3.25
C ARG A 26 3.34 12.89 -4.45
N VAL A 27 2.29 12.60 -5.20
CA VAL A 27 2.37 11.71 -6.37
C VAL A 27 3.08 12.40 -7.53
N THR A 28 2.92 13.73 -7.68
CA THR A 28 3.66 14.50 -8.69
C THR A 28 5.16 14.36 -8.52
N ALA A 29 5.70 14.53 -7.30
CA ALA A 29 7.13 14.39 -7.01
C ALA A 29 7.65 12.98 -7.35
N VAL A 30 6.89 11.93 -6.99
CA VAL A 30 7.23 10.53 -7.31
C VAL A 30 7.28 10.30 -8.82
N ILE A 31 6.24 10.71 -9.54
CA ILE A 31 6.13 10.51 -11.00
C ILE A 31 7.23 11.28 -11.75
N ASP A 32 7.47 12.53 -11.39
CA ASP A 32 8.49 13.36 -12.03
C ASP A 32 9.89 12.80 -11.80
N ASN A 33 10.16 12.24 -10.64
CA ASN A 33 11.43 11.56 -10.37
C ASN A 33 11.62 10.33 -11.27
N PHE A 34 10.63 9.47 -11.40
CA PHE A 34 10.71 8.30 -12.28
C PHE A 34 10.82 8.68 -13.77
N LYS A 35 10.13 9.74 -14.21
CA LYS A 35 10.29 10.27 -15.58
C LYS A 35 11.70 10.79 -15.85
N LYS A 36 12.29 11.53 -14.92
CA LYS A 36 13.68 12.03 -15.06
C LYS A 36 14.68 10.89 -15.20
N LYS A 37 14.49 9.79 -14.47
CA LYS A 37 15.38 8.61 -14.53
C LYS A 37 15.24 7.82 -15.82
N ASN A 38 14.13 7.92 -16.51
CA ASN A 38 13.86 7.31 -17.80
C ASN A 38 14.31 5.83 -17.90
N ASN A 39 13.93 5.03 -16.90
CA ASN A 39 14.34 3.63 -16.82
C ASN A 39 13.50 2.77 -17.78
N ASN A 40 14.12 2.21 -18.80
CA ASN A 40 13.47 1.37 -19.83
C ASN A 40 12.87 0.06 -19.29
N ASN A 41 13.17 -0.32 -18.04
CA ASN A 41 12.58 -1.47 -17.37
C ASN A 41 11.28 -1.12 -16.62
N LEU A 42 10.89 0.16 -16.54
CA LEU A 42 9.59 0.58 -16.06
C LEU A 42 8.58 0.62 -17.19
N ILE A 43 7.49 -0.14 -17.04
CA ILE A 43 6.34 -0.11 -17.94
C ILE A 43 5.28 0.79 -17.33
N TRP A 44 5.09 1.97 -17.94
CA TRP A 44 4.07 2.92 -17.54
C TRP A 44 2.70 2.46 -18.05
N GLN A 45 1.73 2.40 -17.16
CA GLN A 45 0.38 1.98 -17.48
C GLN A 45 -0.66 2.81 -16.73
N GLU A 46 -1.74 3.16 -17.39
CA GLU A 46 -2.91 3.76 -16.74
C GLU A 46 -3.84 2.66 -16.21
N PRO A 47 -4.57 2.93 -15.10
CA PRO A 47 -5.56 2.00 -14.58
C PRO A 47 -6.64 1.70 -15.63
N LYS A 48 -7.03 0.45 -15.73
CA LYS A 48 -8.24 0.07 -16.46
C LYS A 48 -9.47 0.60 -15.72
N LYS A 49 -10.56 0.80 -16.46
CA LYS A 49 -11.83 1.20 -15.88
C LYS A 49 -12.21 0.24 -14.75
N PHE A 50 -12.41 0.80 -13.57
CA PHE A 50 -12.73 0.04 -12.36
C PHE A 50 -14.21 -0.37 -12.33
N ASP A 51 -14.46 -1.65 -12.09
CA ASP A 51 -15.80 -2.17 -11.84
C ASP A 51 -16.14 -2.02 -10.36
N GLN A 52 -17.09 -1.13 -10.06
CA GLN A 52 -17.52 -0.86 -8.67
C GLN A 52 -18.11 -2.09 -7.96
N SER A 53 -18.55 -3.12 -8.69
CA SER A 53 -19.02 -4.35 -8.08
C SER A 53 -17.94 -5.04 -7.22
N LEU A 54 -16.67 -4.78 -7.50
CA LEU A 54 -15.54 -5.31 -6.74
C LEU A 54 -15.43 -4.69 -5.33
N LEU A 55 -16.00 -3.49 -5.12
CA LEU A 55 -16.00 -2.84 -3.81
C LEU A 55 -16.77 -3.64 -2.75
N ILE A 56 -17.86 -4.31 -3.14
CA ILE A 56 -18.76 -5.04 -2.23
C ILE A 56 -18.06 -6.16 -1.48
N LYS A 57 -16.94 -6.66 -2.01
CA LYS A 57 -16.14 -7.70 -1.34
C LYS A 57 -15.26 -7.14 -0.24
N THR A 58 -15.05 -5.82 -0.23
CA THR A 58 -14.15 -5.13 0.70
C THR A 58 -14.91 -4.21 1.64
N HIS A 59 -15.90 -3.50 1.13
CA HIS A 59 -16.68 -2.51 1.86
C HIS A 59 -18.17 -2.85 1.84
N SER A 60 -18.92 -2.42 2.87
CA SER A 60 -20.36 -2.62 2.90
C SER A 60 -21.07 -1.77 1.83
N LYS A 61 -22.26 -2.21 1.42
CA LYS A 61 -23.06 -1.48 0.45
C LYS A 61 -23.43 -0.08 0.94
N GLU A 62 -23.79 0.01 2.21
CA GLU A 62 -24.14 1.26 2.87
C GLU A 62 -22.98 2.26 2.84
N TYR A 63 -21.77 1.79 3.11
CA TYR A 63 -20.56 2.61 3.05
C TYR A 63 -20.26 3.07 1.61
N ILE A 64 -20.37 2.18 0.64
CA ILE A 64 -20.15 2.52 -0.77
C ILE A 64 -21.17 3.57 -1.23
N GLU A 65 -22.44 3.46 -0.84
CA GLU A 65 -23.48 4.46 -1.11
C GLU A 65 -23.18 5.77 -0.42
N PHE A 66 -22.78 5.75 0.85
CA PHE A 66 -22.35 6.94 1.58
C PHE A 66 -21.23 7.68 0.85
N VAL A 67 -20.15 6.99 0.48
CA VAL A 67 -19.02 7.57 -0.25
C VAL A 67 -19.47 8.15 -1.59
N ASN A 68 -20.26 7.41 -2.38
CA ASN A 68 -20.74 7.86 -3.68
C ASN A 68 -21.59 9.15 -3.59
N ASN A 69 -22.34 9.32 -2.49
CA ASN A 69 -23.20 10.50 -2.25
C ASN A 69 -22.45 11.66 -1.59
N SER A 70 -21.24 11.45 -1.09
CA SER A 70 -20.46 12.46 -0.36
C SER A 70 -19.57 13.32 -1.26
N PHE A 71 -19.39 12.97 -2.53
CA PHE A 71 -18.62 13.80 -3.46
C PHE A 71 -19.39 15.08 -3.79
N PRO A 72 -18.87 16.27 -3.43
CA PRO A 72 -19.57 17.53 -3.66
C PRO A 72 -19.57 17.90 -5.16
N LYS A 73 -20.50 18.73 -5.57
CA LYS A 73 -20.52 19.34 -6.92
C LYS A 73 -19.46 20.42 -7.07
N ASP A 74 -19.19 21.14 -5.97
CA ASP A 74 -18.18 22.18 -5.85
C ASP A 74 -17.63 22.23 -4.41
N GLY A 75 -16.47 22.86 -4.22
CA GLY A 75 -15.82 22.98 -2.91
C GLY A 75 -15.33 21.67 -2.34
N LEU A 76 -15.37 21.57 -1.02
CA LEU A 76 -14.86 20.43 -0.25
C LEU A 76 -15.96 19.83 0.63
N SER A 77 -15.92 18.52 0.84
CA SER A 77 -16.73 17.78 1.80
C SER A 77 -15.84 16.86 2.64
N PHE A 78 -16.37 16.34 3.75
CA PHE A 78 -15.65 15.51 4.70
C PHE A 78 -16.34 14.17 4.86
N LEU A 79 -15.60 13.08 4.75
CA LEU A 79 -16.09 11.73 5.04
C LEU A 79 -15.95 11.41 6.54
N ASP A 80 -14.92 12.00 7.17
CA ASP A 80 -14.71 12.04 8.62
C ASP A 80 -13.88 13.28 9.00
N GLY A 81 -13.25 13.28 10.19
CA GLY A 81 -12.53 14.46 10.71
C GLY A 81 -11.32 14.90 9.90
N ASP A 82 -10.70 14.00 9.12
CA ASP A 82 -9.47 14.26 8.38
C ASP A 82 -9.49 13.77 6.91
N THR A 83 -10.57 13.14 6.48
CA THR A 83 -10.67 12.57 5.12
C THR A 83 -11.54 13.47 4.24
N ILE A 84 -10.88 14.33 3.48
CA ILE A 84 -11.49 15.39 2.67
C ILE A 84 -11.69 14.91 1.23
N VAL A 85 -12.83 15.26 0.64
CA VAL A 85 -13.15 14.99 -0.76
C VAL A 85 -13.58 16.26 -1.50
N SER A 86 -13.31 16.30 -2.79
CA SER A 86 -13.66 17.35 -3.75
C SER A 86 -14.38 16.72 -4.96
N PRO A 87 -14.90 17.50 -5.91
CA PRO A 87 -15.54 16.95 -7.10
C PRO A 87 -14.72 15.91 -7.86
N GLY A 88 -13.42 16.16 -8.01
CA GLY A 88 -12.50 15.25 -8.72
C GLY A 88 -12.04 14.06 -7.89
N SER A 89 -12.33 14.01 -6.60
CA SER A 89 -11.96 12.89 -5.73
C SER A 89 -12.63 11.57 -6.15
N LYS A 90 -13.80 11.64 -6.76
CA LYS A 90 -14.55 10.48 -7.24
C LYS A 90 -13.74 9.65 -8.24
N ASP A 91 -13.17 10.31 -9.24
CA ASP A 91 -12.38 9.63 -10.28
C ASP A 91 -11.03 9.18 -9.73
N ALA A 92 -10.34 10.02 -8.95
CA ALA A 92 -9.09 9.66 -8.31
C ALA A 92 -9.22 8.41 -7.41
N THR A 93 -10.28 8.33 -6.61
CA THR A 93 -10.56 7.18 -5.72
C THR A 93 -10.81 5.89 -6.51
N ARG A 94 -11.57 5.98 -7.62
CA ARG A 94 -11.83 4.84 -8.49
C ARG A 94 -10.58 4.35 -9.21
N ASP A 95 -9.77 5.30 -9.68
CA ASP A 95 -8.53 4.98 -10.39
C ASP A 95 -7.47 4.43 -9.41
N ALA A 96 -7.42 4.90 -8.16
CA ALA A 96 -6.56 4.31 -7.14
C ALA A 96 -6.91 2.84 -6.90
N ALA A 97 -8.19 2.52 -6.72
CA ALA A 97 -8.67 1.14 -6.61
C ALA A 97 -8.46 0.33 -7.92
N GLY A 98 -8.67 0.95 -9.07
CA GLY A 98 -8.43 0.34 -10.39
C GLY A 98 -6.96 0.05 -10.67
N SER A 99 -6.05 0.81 -10.07
CA SER A 99 -4.60 0.66 -10.26
C SER A 99 -4.09 -0.67 -9.74
N ILE A 100 -4.50 -1.08 -8.54
CA ILE A 100 -4.05 -2.35 -7.98
C ILE A 100 -4.61 -3.53 -8.76
N ILE A 101 -5.84 -3.44 -9.26
CA ILE A 101 -6.45 -4.44 -10.14
C ILE A 101 -5.65 -4.57 -11.44
N THR A 102 -5.33 -3.44 -12.06
CA THR A 102 -4.53 -3.39 -13.29
C THR A 102 -3.14 -3.97 -13.08
N ALA A 103 -2.49 -3.63 -11.96
CA ALA A 103 -1.19 -4.16 -11.59
C ALA A 103 -1.21 -5.68 -11.39
N ILE A 104 -2.23 -6.20 -10.72
CA ILE A 104 -2.42 -7.65 -10.52
C ILE A 104 -2.62 -8.35 -11.88
N ASP A 105 -3.50 -7.83 -12.73
CA ASP A 105 -3.75 -8.41 -14.06
C ASP A 105 -2.47 -8.44 -14.92
N GLY A 106 -1.65 -7.39 -14.87
CA GLY A 106 -0.39 -7.33 -15.59
C GLY A 106 0.67 -8.32 -15.08
N VAL A 107 0.71 -8.55 -13.75
CA VAL A 107 1.56 -9.58 -13.15
C VAL A 107 1.08 -10.98 -13.55
N GLU A 108 -0.22 -11.25 -13.48
CA GLU A 108 -0.80 -12.55 -13.85
C GLU A 108 -0.65 -12.86 -15.34
N SER A 109 -0.83 -11.86 -16.21
CA SER A 109 -0.59 -12.00 -17.65
C SER A 109 0.89 -12.03 -18.04
N LYS A 110 1.80 -11.82 -17.09
CA LYS A 110 3.27 -11.77 -17.28
C LYS A 110 3.72 -10.60 -18.17
N GLU A 111 2.96 -9.54 -18.24
CA GLU A 111 3.35 -8.29 -18.91
C GLU A 111 4.56 -7.67 -18.21
N TYR A 112 4.57 -7.73 -16.88
CA TYR A 112 5.71 -7.41 -16.01
C TYR A 112 5.76 -8.40 -14.83
N LYS A 113 6.88 -8.44 -14.14
CA LYS A 113 7.10 -9.41 -13.07
C LYS A 113 6.46 -8.98 -11.75
N ASN A 114 6.51 -7.68 -11.48
CA ASN A 114 5.96 -7.01 -10.31
C ASN A 114 5.50 -5.61 -10.69
N ALA A 115 4.83 -4.89 -9.79
CA ALA A 115 4.35 -3.54 -10.08
C ALA A 115 4.34 -2.65 -8.85
N PHE A 116 4.42 -1.33 -9.08
CA PHE A 116 4.18 -0.28 -8.11
C PHE A 116 3.07 0.65 -8.61
N CYS A 117 2.08 0.93 -7.77
CA CYS A 117 0.97 1.84 -8.04
C CYS A 117 1.25 3.18 -7.36
N ALA A 118 1.58 4.21 -8.15
CA ALA A 118 1.79 5.58 -7.69
C ALA A 118 0.49 6.37 -7.81
N VAL A 119 -0.35 6.30 -6.79
CA VAL A 119 -1.72 6.81 -6.77
C VAL A 119 -2.06 7.53 -5.47
N ARG A 120 -3.14 8.26 -5.47
CA ARG A 120 -3.84 8.84 -4.32
C ARG A 120 -5.36 8.93 -4.65
N PRO A 121 -6.22 8.85 -3.61
CA PRO A 121 -5.93 8.78 -2.18
C PRO A 121 -5.31 7.44 -1.75
N PRO A 122 -4.69 7.39 -0.54
CA PRO A 122 -4.24 6.16 0.09
C PRO A 122 -5.43 5.30 0.55
N GLY A 123 -5.16 4.11 1.11
CA GLY A 123 -6.24 3.16 1.36
C GLY A 123 -6.23 2.43 2.70
N HIS A 124 -5.10 2.19 3.34
CA HIS A 124 -4.97 1.19 4.41
C HIS A 124 -5.74 1.49 5.71
N HIS A 125 -6.15 2.76 5.93
CA HIS A 125 -7.00 3.12 7.06
C HIS A 125 -8.50 2.94 6.81
N ALA A 126 -8.96 2.87 5.54
CA ALA A 126 -10.37 2.69 5.24
C ALA A 126 -10.86 1.30 5.70
N GLU A 127 -11.74 1.29 6.70
CA GLU A 127 -12.35 0.09 7.26
C GLU A 127 -13.51 -0.39 6.36
N LYS A 128 -14.10 -1.51 6.71
CA LYS A 128 -15.24 -2.04 5.97
C LYS A 128 -16.40 -1.04 5.84
N ASN A 129 -16.60 -0.22 6.87
CA ASN A 129 -17.77 0.69 6.98
C ASN A 129 -17.37 2.15 7.23
N LYS A 130 -16.10 2.51 7.16
CA LYS A 130 -15.65 3.84 7.60
C LYS A 130 -14.44 4.32 6.81
N ALA A 131 -14.49 5.59 6.35
CA ALA A 131 -13.33 6.34 5.90
C ALA A 131 -12.58 6.91 7.09
N MET A 132 -11.26 6.96 7.04
CA MET A 132 -10.43 7.69 8.00
C MET A 132 -8.97 7.76 7.49
N GLY A 133 -8.16 8.63 8.12
CA GLY A 133 -6.73 8.72 7.82
C GLY A 133 -6.45 9.03 6.36
N PHE A 134 -7.20 9.93 5.75
CA PHE A 134 -7.12 10.32 4.35
C PHE A 134 -7.56 9.23 3.35
N CYS A 135 -7.96 8.05 3.85
CA CYS A 135 -8.30 6.88 3.05
C CYS A 135 -9.80 6.79 2.79
N ILE A 136 -10.17 6.60 1.53
CA ILE A 136 -11.57 6.51 1.09
C ILE A 136 -11.96 5.05 0.89
N TYR A 137 -11.31 4.32 -0.02
CA TYR A 137 -11.44 2.87 -0.16
C TYR A 137 -10.11 2.20 0.15
N ASN A 138 -10.16 1.00 0.69
CA ASN A 138 -8.96 0.24 1.01
C ASN A 138 -8.40 -0.43 -0.24
N ASN A 139 -7.50 0.27 -0.91
CA ASN A 139 -6.96 -0.15 -2.20
C ASN A 139 -6.27 -1.52 -2.13
N VAL A 140 -5.41 -1.75 -1.12
CA VAL A 140 -4.68 -3.02 -0.99
C VAL A 140 -5.62 -4.17 -0.67
N ALA A 141 -6.66 -3.92 0.14
CA ALA A 141 -7.67 -4.94 0.48
C ALA A 141 -8.55 -5.31 -0.74
N ILE A 142 -8.89 -4.33 -1.59
CA ILE A 142 -9.55 -4.58 -2.88
C ILE A 142 -8.69 -5.51 -3.74
N GLY A 143 -7.37 -5.26 -3.80
CA GLY A 143 -6.43 -6.12 -4.52
C GLY A 143 -6.38 -7.54 -3.97
N ALA A 144 -6.32 -7.71 -2.65
CA ALA A 144 -6.30 -9.02 -2.01
C ALA A 144 -7.60 -9.81 -2.26
N ASN A 145 -8.76 -9.16 -2.11
CA ASN A 145 -10.05 -9.78 -2.43
C ASN A 145 -10.16 -10.15 -3.92
N TYR A 146 -9.65 -9.30 -4.81
CA TYR A 146 -9.62 -9.59 -6.25
C TYR A 146 -8.76 -10.81 -6.58
N LEU A 147 -7.60 -10.98 -5.95
CA LEU A 147 -6.77 -12.17 -6.08
C LEU A 147 -7.52 -13.44 -5.66
N ILE A 148 -8.23 -13.37 -4.53
CA ILE A 148 -8.99 -14.50 -4.00
C ILE A 148 -10.18 -14.86 -4.91
N GLU A 149 -10.96 -13.87 -5.36
CA GLU A 149 -12.21 -14.10 -6.09
C GLU A 149 -11.96 -14.42 -7.57
N LYS A 150 -11.08 -13.70 -8.25
CA LYS A 150 -10.84 -13.89 -9.68
C LYS A 150 -9.80 -14.95 -9.99
N TYR A 151 -8.72 -14.99 -9.22
CA TYR A 151 -7.57 -15.87 -9.48
C TYR A 151 -7.51 -17.08 -8.55
N ASN A 152 -8.48 -17.23 -7.61
CA ASN A 152 -8.61 -18.35 -6.66
C ASN A 152 -7.38 -18.54 -5.76
N TYR A 153 -6.67 -17.44 -5.42
CA TYR A 153 -5.58 -17.49 -4.46
C TYR A 153 -6.07 -17.90 -3.07
N ARG A 154 -5.28 -18.73 -2.40
CA ARG A 154 -5.59 -19.24 -1.06
C ARG A 154 -4.75 -18.59 0.03
N LYS A 155 -3.59 -18.02 -0.35
CA LYS A 155 -2.65 -17.40 0.58
C LYS A 155 -2.10 -16.11 -0.01
N VAL A 156 -2.64 -14.99 0.40
CA VAL A 156 -2.19 -13.64 0.04
C VAL A 156 -1.56 -13.00 1.26
N ALA A 157 -0.34 -12.47 1.17
CA ALA A 157 0.24 -11.68 2.24
C ALA A 157 0.18 -10.19 1.89
N ILE A 158 -0.21 -9.37 2.87
CA ILE A 158 -0.13 -7.91 2.82
C ILE A 158 0.91 -7.48 3.84
N ILE A 159 1.95 -6.80 3.37
CA ILE A 159 3.01 -6.22 4.20
C ILE A 159 2.83 -4.71 4.18
N ASP A 160 2.51 -4.17 5.33
CA ASP A 160 2.28 -2.75 5.56
C ASP A 160 3.45 -2.18 6.36
N PHE A 161 4.23 -1.30 5.75
CA PHE A 161 5.33 -0.60 6.39
C PHE A 161 5.11 0.90 6.49
N ASP A 162 3.89 1.38 6.23
CA ASP A 162 3.47 2.72 6.64
C ASP A 162 3.71 2.90 8.14
N VAL A 163 4.08 4.10 8.56
CA VAL A 163 4.37 4.37 9.97
C VAL A 163 3.11 4.28 10.84
N HIS A 164 1.93 4.44 10.24
CA HIS A 164 0.65 4.30 10.90
C HIS A 164 0.10 2.87 10.75
N HIS A 165 -0.52 2.36 11.80
CA HIS A 165 -1.19 1.06 11.70
C HIS A 165 -2.33 1.10 10.68
N GLY A 166 -2.34 0.18 9.72
CA GLY A 166 -3.40 0.04 8.73
C GLY A 166 -4.63 -0.65 9.31
N ASN A 167 -5.32 0.03 10.22
CA ASN A 167 -6.49 -0.49 10.93
C ASN A 167 -7.60 -0.98 9.99
N GLY A 168 -7.78 -0.32 8.84
CA GLY A 168 -8.78 -0.71 7.85
C GLY A 168 -8.47 -2.06 7.21
N THR A 169 -7.21 -2.29 6.85
CA THR A 169 -6.79 -3.59 6.31
C THR A 169 -6.94 -4.70 7.36
N GLN A 170 -6.56 -4.43 8.61
CA GLN A 170 -6.78 -5.33 9.72
C GLN A 170 -8.27 -5.65 9.91
N ASP A 171 -9.15 -4.64 9.96
CA ASP A 171 -10.60 -4.80 10.12
C ASP A 171 -11.21 -5.69 9.03
N ILE A 172 -10.87 -5.43 7.77
CA ILE A 172 -11.41 -6.16 6.63
C ILE A 172 -11.01 -7.64 6.67
N PHE A 173 -9.79 -7.96 7.07
CA PHE A 173 -9.27 -9.33 7.06
C PHE A 173 -9.22 -10.01 8.43
N TYR A 174 -9.80 -9.41 9.47
CA TYR A 174 -9.75 -9.96 10.84
C TYR A 174 -10.27 -11.39 10.95
N GLU A 175 -11.24 -11.75 10.12
CA GLU A 175 -11.85 -13.09 10.04
C GLU A 175 -11.60 -13.81 8.70
N ASN A 176 -10.47 -13.55 8.03
CA ASN A 176 -10.17 -14.15 6.73
C ASN A 176 -8.84 -14.92 6.75
N GLU A 177 -8.89 -16.24 6.87
CA GLU A 177 -7.71 -17.12 6.93
C GLU A 177 -6.82 -17.10 5.67
N LYS A 178 -7.35 -16.63 4.53
CA LYS A 178 -6.60 -16.58 3.26
C LYS A 178 -5.64 -15.41 3.17
N VAL A 179 -5.79 -14.42 4.07
CA VAL A 179 -4.96 -13.21 4.04
C VAL A 179 -4.16 -13.10 5.33
N LEU A 180 -2.84 -13.08 5.20
CA LEU A 180 -1.95 -12.67 6.27
C LEU A 180 -1.71 -11.16 6.15
N TYR A 181 -2.05 -10.40 7.17
CA TYR A 181 -1.72 -9.00 7.29
C TYR A 181 -0.61 -8.79 8.31
N ILE A 182 0.46 -8.13 7.90
CA ILE A 182 1.59 -7.78 8.77
C ILE A 182 1.80 -6.28 8.72
N SER A 183 1.82 -5.62 9.86
CA SER A 183 2.06 -4.18 9.98
C SER A 183 3.22 -3.88 10.92
N THR A 184 4.16 -3.04 10.48
CA THR A 184 5.22 -2.44 11.29
C THR A 184 4.94 -0.95 11.42
N HIS A 185 4.57 -0.48 12.60
CA HIS A 185 4.06 0.87 12.79
C HIS A 185 4.51 1.47 14.13
N GLN A 186 4.49 2.79 14.22
CA GLN A 186 4.73 3.48 15.48
C GLN A 186 3.56 3.26 16.45
N TYR A 187 3.85 2.93 17.71
CA TYR A 187 2.84 2.74 18.75
C TYR A 187 3.40 3.16 20.13
N PRO A 188 2.61 3.83 21.01
CA PRO A 188 1.24 4.31 20.75
C PRO A 188 1.24 5.52 19.81
N TYR A 189 0.45 5.44 18.78
CA TYR A 189 0.28 6.52 17.78
C TYR A 189 -1.08 6.40 17.06
N TYR A 190 -1.39 7.35 16.14
CA TYR A 190 -2.57 7.22 15.29
C TYR A 190 -2.54 5.89 14.51
N PRO A 191 -3.67 5.17 14.36
CA PRO A 191 -5.03 5.47 14.85
C PRO A 191 -5.34 4.96 16.26
N GLY A 192 -4.38 4.43 17.00
CA GLY A 192 -4.53 3.95 18.37
C GLY A 192 -4.81 2.45 18.47
N SER A 193 -4.78 1.72 17.36
CA SER A 193 -4.88 0.25 17.25
C SER A 193 -3.54 -0.36 16.82
N GLY A 194 -3.48 -1.68 16.69
CA GLY A 194 -2.29 -2.38 16.20
C GLY A 194 -1.39 -2.91 17.30
N THR A 195 -1.98 -3.32 18.43
CA THR A 195 -1.22 -4.00 19.48
C THR A 195 -0.86 -5.44 19.07
N GLU A 196 0.17 -6.01 19.67
CA GLU A 196 0.57 -7.41 19.44
C GLU A 196 -0.51 -8.43 19.81
N GLN A 197 -1.49 -8.04 20.63
CA GLN A 197 -2.61 -8.88 21.06
C GLN A 197 -3.71 -8.99 20.00
N GLU A 198 -3.76 -8.06 19.06
CA GLU A 198 -4.71 -8.06 17.94
C GLU A 198 -4.23 -9.04 16.85
N LYS A 199 -4.65 -10.30 16.93
CA LYS A 199 -4.10 -11.41 16.11
C LYS A 199 -5.02 -11.88 15.00
N GLY A 200 -6.26 -11.36 14.94
CA GLY A 200 -7.28 -11.92 14.06
C GLY A 200 -7.78 -13.31 14.49
N LYS A 201 -8.89 -13.72 13.92
CA LYS A 201 -9.56 -14.98 14.27
C LYS A 201 -8.71 -16.24 13.96
N TYR A 202 -7.84 -16.15 12.96
CA TYR A 202 -7.02 -17.27 12.49
C TYR A 202 -5.51 -17.05 12.75
N ASN A 203 -5.14 -16.17 13.68
CA ASN A 203 -3.76 -15.69 13.88
C ASN A 203 -3.12 -15.14 12.58
N ASN A 204 -3.95 -14.54 11.76
CA ASN A 204 -3.61 -14.01 10.44
C ASN A 204 -3.28 -12.50 10.45
N ILE A 205 -3.38 -11.85 11.61
CA ILE A 205 -2.95 -10.48 11.85
C ILE A 205 -1.68 -10.51 12.69
N PHE A 206 -0.65 -9.81 12.23
CA PHE A 206 0.64 -9.76 12.91
C PHE A 206 1.14 -8.33 13.01
N ASN A 207 0.93 -7.72 14.17
CA ASN A 207 1.32 -6.35 14.47
C ASN A 207 2.70 -6.30 15.14
N ILE A 208 3.54 -5.39 14.68
CA ILE A 208 4.87 -5.10 15.25
C ILE A 208 4.88 -3.62 15.63
N PRO A 209 4.39 -3.28 16.84
CA PRO A 209 4.40 -1.91 17.35
C PRO A 209 5.84 -1.49 17.69
N LEU A 210 6.23 -0.29 17.26
CA LEU A 210 7.55 0.28 17.41
C LEU A 210 7.47 1.61 18.16
N GLU A 211 8.36 1.82 19.10
CA GLU A 211 8.42 3.05 19.88
C GLU A 211 8.86 4.25 19.01
N ALA A 212 8.37 5.45 19.35
CA ALA A 212 8.86 6.69 18.78
C ALA A 212 10.40 6.80 18.89
N GLY A 213 11.07 7.25 17.85
CA GLY A 213 12.52 7.33 17.80
C GLY A 213 13.23 6.03 17.42
N THR A 214 12.52 4.95 17.11
CA THR A 214 13.12 3.70 16.63
C THR A 214 14.01 3.96 15.42
N THR A 215 15.28 3.58 15.54
CA THR A 215 16.32 3.75 14.51
C THR A 215 16.21 2.66 13.44
N SER A 216 16.87 2.88 12.28
CA SER A 216 16.98 1.88 11.20
C SER A 216 17.44 0.51 11.71
N GLU A 217 18.46 0.45 12.56
CA GLU A 217 18.98 -0.81 13.12
C GLU A 217 17.93 -1.57 13.92
N LYS A 218 17.25 -0.88 14.85
CA LYS A 218 16.18 -1.47 15.67
C LYS A 218 14.99 -1.92 14.81
N TYR A 219 14.61 -1.09 13.83
CA TYR A 219 13.53 -1.42 12.90
C TYR A 219 13.87 -2.68 12.09
N LEU A 220 15.07 -2.75 11.50
CA LEU A 220 15.51 -3.90 10.71
C LEU A 220 15.61 -5.18 11.57
N THR A 221 15.98 -5.05 12.84
CA THR A 221 15.96 -6.19 13.79
C THR A 221 14.52 -6.67 14.02
N ALA A 222 13.58 -5.77 14.28
CA ALA A 222 12.17 -6.13 14.43
C ALA A 222 11.57 -6.72 13.14
N TYR A 223 12.03 -6.26 11.98
CA TYR A 223 11.58 -6.74 10.68
C TYR A 223 11.90 -8.21 10.40
N GLU A 224 12.85 -8.83 11.14
CA GLU A 224 13.09 -10.29 11.08
C GLU A 224 11.84 -11.09 11.40
N HIS A 225 10.97 -10.58 12.27
CA HIS A 225 9.70 -11.22 12.58
C HIS A 225 8.74 -11.20 11.39
N VAL A 226 8.75 -10.11 10.58
CA VAL A 226 8.00 -10.05 9.30
C VAL A 226 8.44 -11.17 8.38
N LEU A 227 9.77 -11.29 8.17
CA LEU A 227 10.34 -12.30 7.27
C LEU A 227 10.02 -13.72 7.73
N SER A 228 10.10 -13.97 9.03
CA SER A 228 9.74 -15.25 9.63
C SER A 228 8.28 -15.62 9.39
N LYS A 229 7.36 -14.66 9.53
CA LYS A 229 5.92 -14.85 9.27
C LYS A 229 5.60 -15.11 7.80
N ILE A 230 6.29 -14.45 6.88
CA ILE A 230 6.18 -14.72 5.44
C ILE A 230 6.58 -16.16 5.13
N ILE A 231 7.71 -16.62 5.70
CA ILE A 231 8.21 -17.98 5.48
C ILE A 231 7.26 -19.03 6.08
N GLU A 232 6.67 -18.76 7.24
CA GLU A 232 5.68 -19.63 7.89
C GLU A 232 4.38 -19.73 7.06
N PHE A 233 3.83 -18.59 6.63
CA PHE A 233 2.58 -18.51 5.89
C PHE A 233 2.68 -19.04 4.46
N LYS A 234 3.81 -18.84 3.78
CA LYS A 234 4.09 -19.25 2.39
C LYS A 234 3.09 -18.64 1.39
N PRO A 235 3.07 -17.30 1.24
CA PRO A 235 2.11 -16.64 0.37
C PRO A 235 2.32 -16.99 -1.10
N GLU A 236 1.22 -17.15 -1.83
CA GLU A 236 1.21 -17.35 -3.28
C GLU A 236 1.30 -16.03 -4.05
N PHE A 237 0.90 -14.92 -3.41
CA PHE A 237 0.99 -13.56 -3.92
C PHE A 237 1.28 -12.60 -2.76
N LEU A 238 2.08 -11.55 -3.02
CA LEU A 238 2.48 -10.58 -2.02
C LEU A 238 2.03 -9.18 -2.43
N LEU A 239 1.40 -8.47 -1.50
CA LEU A 239 1.01 -7.08 -1.65
C LEU A 239 1.76 -6.22 -0.62
N PHE A 240 2.16 -5.01 -1.02
CA PHE A 240 2.67 -3.99 -0.11
C PHE A 240 1.68 -2.84 0.02
N SER A 241 1.30 -2.50 1.25
CA SER A 241 0.89 -1.15 1.62
C SER A 241 2.16 -0.35 1.89
N ALA A 242 2.56 0.45 0.90
CA ALA A 242 3.86 1.10 0.90
C ALA A 242 3.74 2.57 1.31
N GLY A 243 3.77 2.83 2.62
CA GLY A 243 3.95 4.16 3.19
C GLY A 243 5.43 4.47 3.41
N PHE A 244 5.81 5.72 3.23
CA PHE A 244 7.19 6.17 3.36
C PHE A 244 7.39 7.20 4.47
N ASP A 245 6.39 7.35 5.32
CA ASP A 245 6.33 8.25 6.46
C ASP A 245 7.06 7.75 7.72
N ALA A 246 7.60 6.53 7.69
CA ALA A 246 8.59 6.08 8.67
C ALA A 246 9.98 6.73 8.46
N HIS A 247 10.17 7.54 7.40
CA HIS A 247 11.41 8.26 7.14
C HIS A 247 11.67 9.33 8.21
N LYS A 248 12.94 9.50 8.62
CA LYS A 248 13.36 10.41 9.68
C LYS A 248 12.99 11.89 9.47
N ASP A 249 12.77 12.30 8.21
CA ASP A 249 12.44 13.65 7.83
C ASP A 249 10.92 13.85 7.61
N ASP A 250 10.10 12.80 7.82
CA ASP A 250 8.66 12.90 7.70
C ASP A 250 8.06 13.71 8.87
N PRO A 251 7.14 14.68 8.59
CA PRO A 251 6.61 15.54 9.64
C PRO A 251 5.52 14.89 10.50
N LEU A 252 4.96 13.74 10.07
CA LEU A 252 3.81 13.13 10.73
C LEU A 252 4.16 11.96 11.66
N ALA A 253 5.45 11.64 11.84
CA ALA A 253 5.84 10.58 12.76
C ALA A 253 7.27 10.75 13.29
N GLN A 254 7.73 9.81 14.13
CA GLN A 254 9.03 9.93 14.81
C GLN A 254 9.95 8.71 14.59
N LEU A 255 9.62 7.77 13.70
CA LEU A 255 10.57 6.72 13.32
C LEU A 255 11.73 7.33 12.52
N LYS A 256 12.88 6.63 12.49
CA LYS A 256 14.11 7.22 11.96
C LYS A 256 14.73 6.38 10.85
N LEU A 257 13.90 5.93 9.90
CA LEU A 257 14.39 5.27 8.71
C LEU A 257 14.99 6.30 7.74
N ASN A 258 15.90 5.82 6.91
CA ASN A 258 16.39 6.55 5.74
C ASN A 258 15.89 5.87 4.45
N SER A 259 16.02 6.55 3.31
CA SER A 259 15.51 6.04 2.05
C SER A 259 16.06 4.66 1.65
N ASN A 260 17.30 4.33 2.01
CA ASN A 260 17.89 3.03 1.69
C ASN A 260 17.32 1.88 2.53
N ASP A 261 16.71 2.18 3.68
CA ASP A 261 16.06 1.16 4.48
C ASP A 261 14.86 0.57 3.73
N PHE A 262 14.10 1.38 2.99
CA PHE A 262 12.99 0.90 2.17
C PHE A 262 13.45 -0.04 1.03
N TYR A 263 14.64 0.18 0.46
CA TYR A 263 15.26 -0.80 -0.43
C TYR A 263 15.54 -2.12 0.30
N THR A 264 16.14 -2.03 1.49
CA THR A 264 16.52 -3.20 2.29
C THR A 264 15.30 -4.02 2.72
N LEU A 265 14.26 -3.36 3.24
CA LEU A 265 12.98 -4.00 3.65
C LEU A 265 12.35 -4.74 2.46
N THR A 266 12.24 -4.05 1.34
CA THR A 266 11.67 -4.61 0.10
C THR A 266 12.47 -5.82 -0.37
N LYS A 267 13.77 -5.66 -0.54
CA LYS A 267 14.65 -6.74 -1.01
C LYS A 267 14.57 -7.98 -0.11
N ARG A 268 14.64 -7.80 1.21
CA ARG A 268 14.57 -8.90 2.17
C ARG A 268 13.22 -9.62 2.14
N THR A 269 12.12 -8.87 1.98
CA THR A 269 10.78 -9.43 1.80
C THR A 269 10.67 -10.25 0.52
N LEU A 270 11.22 -9.74 -0.59
CA LEU A 270 11.28 -10.46 -1.86
C LEU A 270 12.11 -11.76 -1.73
N GLU A 271 13.23 -11.72 -1.02
CA GLU A 271 14.05 -12.89 -0.75
C GLU A 271 13.31 -13.93 0.08
N ALA A 272 12.63 -13.53 1.15
CA ALA A 272 11.85 -14.42 2.01
C ALA A 272 10.67 -15.07 1.28
N SER A 273 10.02 -14.34 0.37
CA SER A 273 8.84 -14.82 -0.37
C SER A 273 9.17 -15.53 -1.69
N LYS A 274 10.41 -15.48 -2.15
CA LYS A 274 10.84 -15.94 -3.48
C LYS A 274 10.38 -17.36 -3.83
N LYS A 275 10.47 -18.28 -2.88
CA LYS A 275 10.12 -19.70 -3.09
C LYS A 275 8.62 -19.94 -3.22
N PHE A 276 7.81 -18.99 -2.77
CA PHE A 276 6.36 -19.14 -2.62
C PHE A 276 5.57 -18.36 -3.68
N CYS A 277 5.81 -17.06 -3.79
CA CYS A 277 5.06 -16.19 -4.70
C CYS A 277 5.64 -16.09 -6.12
N ASN A 278 6.82 -16.69 -6.38
CA ASN A 278 7.46 -16.71 -7.70
C ASN A 278 7.50 -15.32 -8.39
N GLY A 279 7.70 -14.26 -7.61
CA GLY A 279 7.77 -12.90 -8.11
C GLY A 279 6.46 -12.18 -8.29
N LYS A 280 5.35 -12.78 -7.93
CA LYS A 280 4.04 -12.14 -7.98
C LYS A 280 3.90 -11.16 -6.82
N VAL A 281 4.25 -9.90 -7.09
CA VAL A 281 4.31 -8.83 -6.10
C VAL A 281 3.70 -7.56 -6.70
N VAL A 282 2.79 -6.94 -5.97
CA VAL A 282 2.25 -5.62 -6.28
C VAL A 282 2.36 -4.73 -5.05
N SER A 283 2.84 -3.52 -5.25
CA SER A 283 2.95 -2.49 -4.21
C SER A 283 2.07 -1.31 -4.54
N ILE A 284 1.46 -0.69 -3.53
CA ILE A 284 0.65 0.51 -3.69
C ILE A 284 1.05 1.56 -2.67
N LEU A 285 1.12 2.81 -3.12
CA LEU A 285 1.49 3.96 -2.30
C LEU A 285 0.43 4.25 -1.24
N GLU A 286 0.89 4.41 0.00
CA GLU A 286 0.10 4.90 1.13
C GLU A 286 0.63 6.27 1.59
N GLY A 287 1.17 6.38 2.79
CA GLY A 287 1.69 7.62 3.37
C GLY A 287 3.08 8.05 2.87
N GLY A 288 3.57 9.11 3.49
CA GLY A 288 4.81 9.81 3.16
C GLY A 288 4.55 11.26 2.76
N TYR A 289 5.01 12.21 3.60
CA TYR A 289 4.53 13.61 3.57
C TYR A 289 5.65 14.65 3.45
N ASP A 290 6.90 14.28 3.68
CA ASP A 290 8.05 15.04 3.17
C ASP A 290 8.31 14.66 1.70
N LEU A 291 8.26 15.62 0.79
CA LEU A 291 8.33 15.32 -0.65
C LEU A 291 9.69 14.75 -1.08
N ASN A 292 10.79 15.19 -0.47
CA ASN A 292 12.12 14.67 -0.81
C ASN A 292 12.32 13.26 -0.27
N ALA A 293 11.91 13.04 0.97
CA ALA A 293 11.93 11.71 1.58
C ALA A 293 11.05 10.71 0.82
N LEU A 294 9.81 11.11 0.46
CA LEU A 294 8.89 10.31 -0.32
C LEU A 294 9.47 9.95 -1.68
N MET A 295 9.99 10.95 -2.41
CA MET A 295 10.60 10.75 -3.72
C MET A 295 11.78 9.78 -3.67
N SER A 296 12.72 9.98 -2.75
CA SER A 296 13.91 9.14 -2.62
C SER A 296 13.59 7.74 -2.08
N SER A 297 12.63 7.62 -1.17
CA SER A 297 12.25 6.33 -0.59
C SER A 297 11.44 5.46 -1.55
N THR A 298 10.49 6.05 -2.30
CA THR A 298 9.76 5.34 -3.37
C THR A 298 10.70 4.86 -4.45
N GLU A 299 11.70 5.68 -4.82
CA GLU A 299 12.74 5.28 -5.75
C GLU A 299 13.49 4.04 -5.27
N ARG A 300 13.98 4.05 -4.03
CA ARG A 300 14.72 2.92 -3.46
C ARG A 300 13.86 1.66 -3.33
N HIS A 301 12.59 1.80 -2.99
CA HIS A 301 11.64 0.68 -2.99
C HIS A 301 11.48 0.07 -4.39
N VAL A 302 11.26 0.90 -5.40
CA VAL A 302 11.10 0.45 -6.79
C VAL A 302 12.41 -0.10 -7.37
N ASP A 303 13.58 0.45 -7.00
CA ASP A 303 14.87 -0.13 -7.38
C ASP A 303 14.99 -1.58 -6.89
N ALA A 304 14.56 -1.88 -5.67
CA ALA A 304 14.56 -3.25 -5.15
C ALA A 304 13.65 -4.19 -5.97
N LEU A 305 12.48 -3.68 -6.43
CA LEU A 305 11.58 -4.46 -7.31
C LEU A 305 12.21 -4.72 -8.69
N LEU A 306 12.89 -3.71 -9.27
CA LEU A 306 13.54 -3.77 -10.59
C LEU A 306 14.76 -4.69 -10.60
N GLU A 307 15.59 -4.61 -9.56
CA GLU A 307 16.88 -5.29 -9.48
C GLU A 307 16.76 -6.74 -9.03
N PHE A 308 15.64 -7.12 -8.42
CA PHE A 308 15.50 -8.43 -7.79
C PHE A 308 15.52 -9.57 -8.81
N ASN A 309 16.53 -10.45 -8.70
CA ASN A 309 16.67 -11.58 -9.60
C ASN A 309 15.91 -12.82 -9.12
N TRP A 310 14.73 -13.02 -9.69
CA TRP A 310 13.86 -14.15 -9.38
C TRP A 310 14.38 -15.50 -9.88
N ASN A 311 15.30 -15.51 -10.86
CA ASN A 311 15.83 -16.73 -11.49
C ASN A 311 17.03 -17.32 -10.75
N GLN A 312 17.71 -16.58 -9.91
CA GLN A 312 18.79 -17.13 -9.08
C GLN A 312 18.20 -17.91 -7.89
N MET A 313 17.85 -19.16 -8.08
CA MET A 313 17.83 -20.07 -6.93
C MET A 313 19.31 -20.30 -6.54
N ARG A 314 19.67 -19.93 -5.31
CA ARG A 314 20.93 -20.39 -4.75
C ARG A 314 20.83 -21.90 -4.65
N THR A 315 21.55 -22.61 -5.50
CA THR A 315 21.94 -24.00 -5.27
C THR A 315 22.88 -23.96 -4.06
N ASN A 316 22.35 -24.24 -2.89
CA ASN A 316 23.10 -24.67 -1.72
C ASN A 316 22.47 -25.96 -1.23
#